data_e9842361f728bcffc17a3364b6bf63d9
#
_entry.id   e9842361f728bcffc17a3364b6bf63d9
#
_cell.length_a   1.000
_cell.length_b   1.000
_cell.length_c   1.000
_cell.angle_alpha   90.00
_cell.angle_beta   90.00
_cell.angle_gamma   90.00
#
_symmetry.space_group_name_H-M   'P 1'
#
loop_
_entity.id
_entity.type
_entity.pdbx_description
1 polymer ?
#
loop_
_entity_poly.entity_id
_entity_poly.type
_entity_poly.pdbx_seq_one_letter_code
_entity_poly.pdbx_strand_id
1 'polypeptide(L)'
;ADNSVTFVLYDKDTKGQSHKYCYIVGDWNNWERVKEGSMFRDNSAGCWWIKLDGFDPTKEYRFQYRLGNESGADTFVSDPYTEIVYDQWNDKYISWVPEFPEAARQLVSAFQIQKPQYAWKHKDFKVQDKNDLVIYEMHFRDFSATKDIAGAMAQLDYIQNLGVTAVELMPI
;
A
#
# COMPACT_ATOMS: atom_id res chain seq x y z
N ALA A 1 18.18 14.75 -9.82
CA ALA A 1 17.31 14.18 -8.80
C ALA A 1 18.01 12.98 -8.18
N ASP A 2 18.00 12.87 -6.88
CA ASP A 2 18.50 11.71 -6.15
C ASP A 2 17.50 10.56 -6.34
N ASN A 3 17.91 9.52 -7.08
CA ASN A 3 17.07 8.33 -7.34
C ASN A 3 17.19 7.31 -6.19
N SER A 4 17.33 7.79 -4.96
CA SER A 4 17.38 6.99 -3.76
C SER A 4 16.03 6.89 -3.07
N VAL A 5 15.83 5.79 -2.35
CA VAL A 5 14.67 5.55 -1.49
C VAL A 5 15.15 5.14 -0.12
N THR A 6 14.61 5.76 0.91
CA THR A 6 14.84 5.35 2.30
C THR A 6 13.64 4.56 2.79
N PHE A 7 13.87 3.31 3.14
CA PHE A 7 12.86 2.41 3.71
C PHE A 7 12.99 2.44 5.23
N VAL A 8 11.86 2.54 5.92
CA VAL A 8 11.80 2.58 7.38
C VAL A 8 10.66 1.69 7.86
N LEU A 9 10.95 0.78 8.79
CA LEU A 9 9.95 -0.07 9.41
C LEU A 9 10.03 0.03 10.92
N TYR A 10 8.95 0.45 11.58
CA TYR A 10 8.83 0.38 13.03
C TYR A 10 8.67 -1.08 13.47
N ASP A 11 9.53 -1.52 14.39
CA ASP A 11 9.56 -2.89 14.88
C ASP A 11 9.78 -2.92 16.39
N LYS A 12 8.68 -2.79 17.11
CA LYS A 12 8.67 -2.86 18.56
C LYS A 12 7.27 -3.30 19.01
N ASP A 13 7.19 -4.42 19.66
CA ASP A 13 5.93 -4.90 20.20
C ASP A 13 5.48 -4.11 21.45
N THR A 14 4.31 -4.42 22.00
CA THR A 14 3.76 -3.78 23.21
C THR A 14 4.63 -3.96 24.46
N LYS A 15 5.54 -4.95 24.47
CA LYS A 15 6.52 -5.20 25.53
C LYS A 15 7.87 -4.57 25.23
N GLY A 16 8.00 -3.87 24.12
CA GLY A 16 9.23 -3.25 23.68
C GLY A 16 10.26 -4.23 23.05
N GLN A 17 9.83 -5.44 22.71
CA GLN A 17 10.68 -6.42 22.02
C GLN A 17 10.66 -6.17 20.52
N SER A 18 11.79 -6.44 19.87
CA SER A 18 11.96 -6.33 18.42
C SER A 18 12.59 -7.58 17.85
N HIS A 19 12.48 -7.76 16.53
CA HIS A 19 13.19 -8.83 15.83
C HIS A 19 14.71 -8.62 15.88
N LYS A 20 15.47 -9.66 15.57
CA LYS A 20 16.94 -9.62 15.58
C LYS A 20 17.53 -9.10 14.27
N TYR A 21 16.79 -9.23 13.16
CA TYR A 21 17.19 -8.71 11.87
C TYR A 21 15.97 -8.29 11.05
N CYS A 22 16.21 -7.41 10.11
CA CYS A 22 15.29 -7.03 9.05
C CYS A 22 16.03 -6.94 7.73
N TYR A 23 15.47 -7.53 6.70
CA TYR A 23 15.91 -7.37 5.31
C TYR A 23 14.81 -6.75 4.49
N ILE A 24 15.17 -5.86 3.55
CA ILE A 24 14.27 -5.48 2.49
C ILE A 24 14.53 -6.35 1.26
N VAL A 25 13.46 -6.91 0.71
CA VAL A 25 13.49 -7.73 -0.50
C VAL A 25 12.51 -7.18 -1.52
N GLY A 26 12.82 -7.30 -2.79
CA GLY A 26 11.97 -6.77 -3.85
C GLY A 26 12.45 -7.11 -5.25
N ASP A 27 11.86 -6.48 -6.24
CA ASP A 27 12.14 -6.72 -7.66
C ASP A 27 13.61 -6.50 -8.06
N TRP A 28 14.38 -5.72 -7.29
CA TRP A 28 15.79 -5.40 -7.58
C TRP A 28 16.78 -6.42 -7.05
N ASN A 29 16.40 -7.32 -6.13
CA ASN A 29 17.28 -8.34 -5.56
C ASN A 29 16.68 -9.76 -5.64
N ASN A 30 15.80 -9.99 -6.62
CA ASN A 30 15.12 -11.25 -6.85
C ASN A 30 14.40 -11.80 -5.60
N TRP A 31 13.94 -10.91 -4.72
CA TRP A 31 13.25 -11.26 -3.47
C TRP A 31 14.10 -12.07 -2.49
N GLU A 32 15.43 -11.99 -2.60
CA GLU A 32 16.37 -12.71 -1.76
C GLU A 32 16.92 -11.83 -0.64
N ARG A 33 17.27 -12.48 0.48
CA ARG A 33 17.98 -11.83 1.58
C ARG A 33 19.47 -11.70 1.21
N VAL A 34 19.83 -10.61 0.58
CA VAL A 34 21.21 -10.26 0.26
C VAL A 34 21.78 -9.28 1.27
N LYS A 35 23.10 -9.20 1.38
CA LYS A 35 23.78 -8.31 2.33
C LYS A 35 23.40 -6.84 2.13
N GLU A 36 23.22 -6.42 0.89
CA GLU A 36 22.86 -5.08 0.49
C GLU A 36 21.44 -4.68 0.90
N GLY A 37 20.57 -5.66 1.18
CA GLY A 37 19.20 -5.48 1.69
C GLY A 37 19.09 -5.57 3.21
N SER A 38 20.20 -5.81 3.92
CA SER A 38 20.21 -5.87 5.39
C SER A 38 20.01 -4.49 5.99
N MET A 39 18.92 -4.28 6.72
CA MET A 39 18.56 -2.99 7.29
C MET A 39 19.31 -2.72 8.61
N PHE A 40 19.55 -1.43 8.87
CA PHE A 40 20.19 -0.94 10.10
C PHE A 40 19.14 -0.77 11.19
N ARG A 41 19.51 -1.16 12.42
CA ARG A 41 18.65 -0.97 13.59
C ARG A 41 18.92 0.38 14.25
N ASP A 42 17.88 1.21 14.38
CA ASP A 42 17.87 2.36 15.28
C ASP A 42 17.09 1.99 16.55
N ASN A 43 17.80 1.73 17.63
CA ASN A 43 17.21 1.36 18.91
C ASN A 43 16.51 2.53 19.60
N SER A 44 16.90 3.75 19.34
CA SER A 44 16.30 4.95 19.94
C SER A 44 14.95 5.24 19.32
N ALA A 45 14.84 5.14 18.00
CA ALA A 45 13.58 5.28 17.25
C ALA A 45 12.71 4.02 17.27
N GLY A 46 13.27 2.86 17.60
CA GLY A 46 12.57 1.58 17.57
C GLY A 46 12.28 1.07 16.16
N CYS A 47 13.10 1.44 15.18
CA CYS A 47 12.86 1.09 13.78
C CYS A 47 14.07 0.43 13.11
N TRP A 48 13.81 -0.21 11.98
CA TRP A 48 14.79 -0.61 10.98
C TRP A 48 14.78 0.38 9.84
N TRP A 49 15.93 0.69 9.27
CA TRP A 49 16.01 1.59 8.13
C TRP A 49 17.15 1.23 7.18
N ILE A 50 16.99 1.57 5.91
CA ILE A 50 18.03 1.47 4.90
C ILE A 50 17.77 2.49 3.79
N LYS A 51 18.84 3.08 3.25
CA LYS A 51 18.78 3.90 2.04
C LYS A 51 19.39 3.11 0.89
N LEU A 52 18.64 2.96 -0.19
CA LEU A 52 19.08 2.30 -1.42
C LEU A 52 19.02 3.29 -2.59
N ASP A 53 20.01 3.20 -3.47
CA ASP A 53 20.18 4.05 -4.63
C ASP A 53 19.97 3.26 -5.95
N GLY A 54 19.92 3.97 -7.08
CA GLY A 54 19.96 3.37 -8.41
C GLY A 54 18.60 2.92 -8.96
N PHE A 55 17.51 3.36 -8.38
CA PHE A 55 16.18 3.10 -8.92
C PHE A 55 15.87 3.95 -10.15
N ASP A 56 15.23 3.36 -11.15
CA ASP A 56 14.61 4.12 -12.24
C ASP A 56 13.38 4.87 -11.68
N PRO A 57 13.36 6.20 -11.69
CA PRO A 57 12.28 6.96 -11.07
C PRO A 57 10.93 6.78 -11.76
N THR A 58 10.90 6.31 -13.01
CA THR A 58 9.68 6.11 -13.78
C THR A 58 9.10 4.71 -13.65
N LYS A 59 9.86 3.77 -13.06
CA LYS A 59 9.47 2.38 -12.88
C LYS A 59 8.85 2.16 -11.50
N GLU A 60 7.81 1.36 -11.45
CA GLU A 60 7.28 0.81 -10.21
C GLU A 60 8.12 -0.37 -9.73
N TYR A 61 8.38 -0.42 -8.43
CA TYR A 61 9.12 -1.49 -7.77
C TYR A 61 8.30 -2.04 -6.63
N ARG A 62 8.19 -3.37 -6.56
CA ARG A 62 7.50 -4.11 -5.51
C ARG A 62 8.49 -4.55 -4.45
N PHE A 63 8.09 -4.54 -3.18
CA PHE A 63 8.95 -4.91 -2.07
C PHE A 63 8.19 -5.43 -0.87
N GLN A 64 8.94 -6.04 0.04
CA GLN A 64 8.45 -6.54 1.32
C GLN A 64 9.58 -6.54 2.34
N TYR A 65 9.26 -6.38 3.62
CA TYR A 65 10.20 -6.58 4.70
C TYR A 65 10.21 -8.04 5.14
N ARG A 66 11.37 -8.57 5.47
CA ARG A 66 11.56 -9.91 6.04
C ARG A 66 12.25 -9.78 7.39
N LEU A 67 11.47 -9.95 8.46
CA LEU A 67 11.93 -9.88 9.83
C LEU A 67 12.12 -11.29 10.39
N GLY A 68 13.06 -11.44 11.32
CA GLY A 68 13.21 -12.70 12.00
C GLY A 68 14.08 -12.63 13.24
N ASN A 69 14.18 -13.80 13.87
CA ASN A 69 15.04 -14.09 14.99
C ASN A 69 16.02 -15.20 14.62
N GLU A 70 17.01 -15.46 15.46
CA GLU A 70 18.04 -16.48 15.21
C GLU A 70 17.46 -17.89 14.99
N SER A 71 16.27 -18.14 15.52
CA SER A 71 15.54 -19.40 15.35
C SER A 71 14.11 -19.12 14.86
N GLY A 72 13.74 -19.77 13.77
CA GLY A 72 12.38 -19.69 13.23
C GLY A 72 12.30 -19.22 11.78
N ALA A 73 11.08 -19.21 11.26
CA ALA A 73 10.79 -18.70 9.92
C ALA A 73 10.74 -17.16 9.91
N ASP A 74 11.06 -16.56 8.77
CA ASP A 74 10.89 -15.15 8.57
C ASP A 74 9.41 -14.74 8.67
N THR A 75 9.19 -13.57 9.27
CA THR A 75 7.91 -12.85 9.17
C THR A 75 7.95 -11.91 7.98
N PHE A 76 6.97 -12.01 7.10
CA PHE A 76 6.82 -11.17 5.92
C PHE A 76 5.89 -10.01 6.27
N VAL A 77 6.33 -8.79 6.03
CA VAL A 77 5.57 -7.58 6.36
C VAL A 77 5.57 -6.63 5.18
N SER A 78 4.39 -6.21 4.75
CA SER A 78 4.23 -5.09 3.82
C SER A 78 4.41 -3.76 4.56
N ASP A 79 4.75 -2.70 3.82
CA ASP A 79 4.86 -1.37 4.40
C ASP A 79 3.46 -0.82 4.73
N PRO A 80 3.18 -0.45 6.00
CA PRO A 80 1.86 0.05 6.39
C PRO A 80 1.52 1.42 5.80
N TYR A 81 2.51 2.14 5.25
CA TYR A 81 2.34 3.45 4.62
C TYR A 81 2.38 3.40 3.09
N THR A 82 2.41 2.20 2.51
CA THR A 82 2.42 2.07 1.05
C THR A 82 1.11 2.55 0.43
N GLU A 83 1.21 3.20 -0.73
CA GLU A 83 0.03 3.61 -1.52
C GLU A 83 -0.40 2.56 -2.55
N ILE A 84 0.45 1.57 -2.83
CA ILE A 84 0.19 0.51 -3.80
C ILE A 84 0.43 -0.83 -3.11
N VAL A 85 -0.58 -1.68 -3.14
CA VAL A 85 -0.56 -3.02 -2.54
C VAL A 85 -0.91 -4.06 -3.58
N TYR A 86 -0.18 -5.16 -3.58
CA TYR A 86 -0.50 -6.37 -4.33
C TYR A 86 -0.90 -7.48 -3.35
N ASP A 87 -2.01 -8.16 -3.64
CA ASP A 87 -2.61 -9.18 -2.79
C ASP A 87 -2.46 -10.58 -3.40
N GLN A 88 -1.79 -11.48 -2.70
CA GLN A 88 -1.53 -12.85 -3.13
C GLN A 88 -2.80 -13.63 -3.50
N TRP A 89 -3.93 -13.34 -2.88
CA TRP A 89 -5.16 -14.13 -3.03
C TRP A 89 -6.18 -13.54 -3.99
N ASN A 90 -6.25 -12.21 -4.04
CA ASN A 90 -7.30 -11.50 -4.78
C ASN A 90 -6.86 -11.00 -6.15
N ASP A 91 -5.62 -10.54 -6.30
CA ASP A 91 -5.13 -9.92 -7.53
C ASP A 91 -5.09 -10.90 -8.72
N LYS A 92 -4.96 -12.19 -8.46
CA LYS A 92 -4.98 -13.23 -9.50
C LYS A 92 -6.27 -13.27 -10.35
N TYR A 93 -7.32 -12.62 -9.87
CA TYR A 93 -8.59 -12.50 -10.60
C TYR A 93 -8.67 -11.20 -11.41
N ILE A 94 -7.64 -10.34 -11.37
CA ILE A 94 -7.61 -9.03 -11.99
C ILE A 94 -6.60 -9.07 -13.14
N SER A 95 -7.08 -9.10 -14.37
CA SER A 95 -6.25 -9.37 -15.57
C SER A 95 -5.14 -8.35 -15.86
N TRP A 96 -5.25 -7.12 -15.35
CA TRP A 96 -4.27 -6.06 -15.57
C TRP A 96 -3.24 -5.92 -14.42
N VAL A 97 -3.43 -6.65 -13.33
CA VAL A 97 -2.47 -6.68 -12.22
C VAL A 97 -1.33 -7.65 -12.55
N PRO A 98 -0.07 -7.27 -12.33
CA PRO A 98 1.08 -8.15 -12.55
C PRO A 98 1.00 -9.40 -11.66
N GLU A 99 1.57 -10.50 -12.14
CA GLU A 99 1.66 -11.74 -11.37
C GLU A 99 2.36 -11.51 -10.02
N PHE A 100 1.78 -12.08 -8.96
CA PHE A 100 2.32 -11.96 -7.60
C PHE A 100 3.69 -12.66 -7.50
N PRO A 101 4.71 -12.04 -6.88
CA PRO A 101 6.04 -12.63 -6.79
C PRO A 101 6.05 -13.94 -6.00
N GLU A 102 6.57 -15.01 -6.59
CA GLU A 102 6.55 -16.36 -6.00
C GLU A 102 7.25 -16.43 -4.62
N ALA A 103 8.31 -15.64 -4.45
CA ALA A 103 9.08 -15.58 -3.20
C ALA A 103 8.46 -14.70 -2.10
N ALA A 104 7.44 -13.90 -2.44
CA ALA A 104 6.71 -13.05 -1.50
C ALA A 104 5.53 -13.79 -0.85
N ARG A 105 4.94 -13.19 0.18
CA ARG A 105 3.81 -13.76 0.92
C ARG A 105 2.80 -12.68 1.27
N GLN A 106 1.52 -13.03 1.28
CA GLN A 106 0.42 -12.21 1.75
C GLN A 106 0.22 -10.92 0.92
N LEU A 107 0.72 -9.80 1.40
CA LEU A 107 0.62 -8.49 0.78
C LEU A 107 2.00 -7.98 0.43
N VAL A 108 2.13 -7.37 -0.74
CA VAL A 108 3.37 -6.77 -1.24
C VAL A 108 3.14 -5.29 -1.46
N SER A 109 4.06 -4.48 -0.95
CA SER A 109 4.08 -3.04 -1.16
C SER A 109 4.75 -2.68 -2.47
N ALA A 110 4.35 -1.55 -3.07
CA ALA A 110 5.06 -0.99 -4.21
C ALA A 110 5.24 0.52 -4.11
N PHE A 111 6.25 1.03 -4.82
CA PHE A 111 6.52 2.46 -4.94
C PHE A 111 6.99 2.83 -6.34
N GLN A 112 6.78 4.08 -6.71
CA GLN A 112 7.36 4.72 -7.88
C GLN A 112 7.82 6.12 -7.49
N ILE A 113 9.11 6.47 -7.71
CA ILE A 113 9.67 7.76 -7.28
C ILE A 113 8.99 8.94 -7.98
N GLN A 114 8.78 8.84 -9.29
CA GLN A 114 8.08 9.85 -10.09
C GLN A 114 6.66 9.38 -10.43
N LYS A 115 5.90 8.95 -9.41
CA LYS A 115 4.49 8.59 -9.61
C LYS A 115 3.73 9.83 -10.12
N PRO A 116 3.03 9.72 -11.26
CA PRO A 116 2.21 10.81 -11.75
C PRO A 116 1.16 11.24 -10.72
N GLN A 117 1.11 12.54 -10.44
CA GLN A 117 0.09 13.08 -9.55
C GLN A 117 -1.26 13.10 -10.25
N TYR A 118 -2.30 12.66 -9.55
CA TYR A 118 -3.65 12.75 -10.07
C TYR A 118 -4.09 14.23 -10.22
N ALA A 119 -4.53 14.60 -11.42
CA ALA A 119 -5.02 15.95 -11.69
C ALA A 119 -6.48 16.10 -11.23
N TRP A 120 -6.68 16.54 -10.02
CA TRP A 120 -8.01 16.81 -9.46
C TRP A 120 -8.74 17.87 -10.27
N LYS A 121 -9.95 17.55 -10.72
CA LYS A 121 -10.82 18.50 -11.45
C LYS A 121 -11.43 19.56 -10.53
N HIS A 122 -11.69 19.19 -9.27
CA HIS A 122 -12.35 20.03 -8.26
C HIS A 122 -11.38 20.28 -7.10
N LYS A 123 -10.50 21.27 -7.26
CA LYS A 123 -9.45 21.61 -6.28
C LYS A 123 -9.97 22.41 -5.10
N ASP A 124 -11.09 23.15 -5.31
CA ASP A 124 -11.67 24.05 -4.32
C ASP A 124 -12.84 23.42 -3.55
N PHE A 125 -12.96 22.10 -3.60
CA PHE A 125 -13.98 21.37 -2.85
C PHE A 125 -13.80 21.60 -1.34
N LYS A 126 -14.89 22.00 -0.67
CA LYS A 126 -14.95 22.16 0.77
C LYS A 126 -15.93 21.14 1.33
N VAL A 127 -15.48 20.40 2.34
CA VAL A 127 -16.34 19.51 3.09
C VAL A 127 -17.41 20.33 3.81
N GLN A 128 -18.66 19.92 3.74
CA GLN A 128 -19.77 20.54 4.48
C GLN A 128 -19.60 20.36 5.99
N ASP A 129 -20.38 21.12 6.79
CA ASP A 129 -20.45 20.85 8.22
C ASP A 129 -20.89 19.40 8.44
N LYS A 130 -20.20 18.72 9.35
CA LYS A 130 -20.48 17.31 9.66
C LYS A 130 -21.92 17.05 10.14
N ASN A 131 -22.57 18.08 10.68
CA ASN A 131 -23.96 17.99 11.15
C ASN A 131 -24.99 18.03 10.01
N ASP A 132 -24.57 18.46 8.82
CA ASP A 132 -25.40 18.57 7.61
C ASP A 132 -25.15 17.42 6.62
N LEU A 133 -24.32 16.43 7.01
CA LEU A 133 -24.02 15.30 6.15
C LEU A 133 -25.20 14.33 6.09
N VAL A 134 -25.60 13.99 4.87
CA VAL A 134 -26.46 12.85 4.57
C VAL A 134 -25.56 11.79 3.94
N ILE A 135 -25.26 10.74 4.70
CA ILE A 135 -24.27 9.73 4.33
C ILE A 135 -24.98 8.52 3.71
N TYR A 136 -24.50 8.09 2.57
CA TYR A 136 -24.91 6.85 1.90
C TYR A 136 -23.75 5.86 1.90
N GLU A 137 -23.85 4.80 2.72
CA GLU A 137 -22.88 3.72 2.73
C GLU A 137 -23.16 2.73 1.60
N MET A 138 -22.15 2.39 0.81
CA MET A 138 -22.30 1.46 -0.29
C MET A 138 -21.08 0.58 -0.54
N HIS A 139 -21.34 -0.60 -1.11
CA HIS A 139 -20.33 -1.50 -1.66
C HIS A 139 -20.50 -1.59 -3.18
N PHE A 140 -19.45 -1.36 -3.97
CA PHE A 140 -19.51 -1.39 -5.43
C PHE A 140 -20.11 -2.69 -5.99
N ARG A 141 -19.72 -3.83 -5.41
CA ARG A 141 -20.21 -5.15 -5.81
C ARG A 141 -21.73 -5.27 -5.81
N ASP A 142 -22.39 -4.61 -4.87
CA ASP A 142 -23.83 -4.78 -4.63
C ASP A 142 -24.65 -3.58 -5.17
N PHE A 143 -23.98 -2.48 -5.52
CA PHE A 143 -24.64 -1.24 -5.91
C PHE A 143 -24.90 -1.12 -7.42
N SER A 144 -24.04 -1.68 -8.27
CA SER A 144 -24.18 -1.58 -9.72
C SER A 144 -24.14 -2.93 -10.40
N ALA A 145 -24.72 -3.00 -11.60
CA ALA A 145 -24.73 -4.22 -12.40
C ALA A 145 -23.32 -4.68 -12.82
N THR A 146 -22.39 -3.73 -13.03
CA THR A 146 -21.00 -4.00 -13.40
C THR A 146 -20.12 -4.35 -12.19
N LYS A 147 -20.62 -4.12 -10.97
CA LYS A 147 -19.95 -4.45 -9.70
C LYS A 147 -18.56 -3.79 -9.53
N ASP A 148 -18.37 -2.63 -10.13
CA ASP A 148 -17.11 -1.89 -10.16
C ASP A 148 -17.30 -0.39 -9.89
N ILE A 149 -16.18 0.33 -9.79
CA ILE A 149 -16.18 1.78 -9.58
C ILE A 149 -16.84 2.52 -10.74
N ALA A 150 -16.66 2.07 -11.99
CA ALA A 150 -17.23 2.74 -13.15
C ALA A 150 -18.76 2.68 -13.13
N GLY A 151 -19.33 1.54 -12.77
CA GLY A 151 -20.77 1.39 -12.60
C GLY A 151 -21.33 2.22 -11.45
N ALA A 152 -20.60 2.33 -10.34
CA ALA A 152 -21.01 3.20 -9.24
C ALA A 152 -20.95 4.67 -9.64
N MET A 153 -19.89 5.11 -10.35
CA MET A 153 -19.78 6.48 -10.87
C MET A 153 -20.92 6.84 -11.83
N ALA A 154 -21.37 5.91 -12.64
CA ALA A 154 -22.52 6.12 -13.55
C ALA A 154 -23.85 6.37 -12.82
N GLN A 155 -23.93 6.04 -11.52
CA GLN A 155 -25.12 6.24 -10.68
C GLN A 155 -25.01 7.44 -9.72
N LEU A 156 -23.95 8.26 -9.80
CA LEU A 156 -23.75 9.39 -8.87
C LEU A 156 -24.88 10.41 -8.94
N ASP A 157 -25.43 10.69 -10.13
CA ASP A 157 -26.56 11.59 -10.29
C ASP A 157 -27.82 11.08 -9.53
N TYR A 158 -28.05 9.77 -9.54
CA TYR A 158 -29.12 9.18 -8.75
C TYR A 158 -28.90 9.39 -7.25
N ILE A 159 -27.69 9.15 -6.75
CA ILE A 159 -27.33 9.36 -5.33
C ILE A 159 -27.51 10.85 -4.96
N GLN A 160 -27.03 11.75 -5.82
CA GLN A 160 -27.16 13.21 -5.61
C GLN A 160 -28.63 13.64 -5.54
N ASN A 161 -29.48 13.11 -6.43
CA ASN A 161 -30.91 13.41 -6.47
C ASN A 161 -31.67 12.91 -5.24
N LEU A 162 -31.13 11.94 -4.49
CA LEU A 162 -31.67 11.53 -3.20
C LEU A 162 -31.34 12.51 -2.06
N GLY A 163 -30.53 13.57 -2.34
CA GLY A 163 -30.09 14.52 -1.33
C GLY A 163 -28.88 14.04 -0.51
N VAL A 164 -28.20 12.98 -0.95
CA VAL A 164 -26.97 12.49 -0.33
C VAL A 164 -25.84 13.49 -0.57
N THR A 165 -25.11 13.80 0.49
CA THR A 165 -24.00 14.77 0.46
C THR A 165 -22.64 14.13 0.68
N ALA A 166 -22.61 12.89 1.16
CA ALA A 166 -21.39 12.09 1.36
C ALA A 166 -21.64 10.63 1.03
N VAL A 167 -20.67 9.96 0.41
CA VAL A 167 -20.67 8.52 0.17
C VAL A 167 -19.60 7.89 1.03
N GLU A 168 -19.97 6.90 1.83
CA GLU A 168 -19.06 6.04 2.58
C GLU A 168 -18.87 4.73 1.81
N LEU A 169 -17.65 4.47 1.38
CA LEU A 169 -17.34 3.26 0.66
C LEU A 169 -16.97 2.14 1.63
N MET A 170 -17.68 1.02 1.55
CA MET A 170 -17.27 -0.19 2.22
C MET A 170 -15.92 -0.67 1.65
N PRO A 171 -15.11 -1.43 2.40
CA PRO A 171 -13.80 -1.90 1.95
C PRO A 171 -13.86 -2.58 0.57
N ILE A 172 -12.96 -2.19 -0.31
CA ILE A 172 -12.83 -2.61 -1.71
C ILE A 172 -11.60 -3.48 -1.91
#